data_0b6760732991673a669bc767627d3219
#
_entry.id   0b6760732991673a669bc767627d3219
#
_cell.length_a   1.000
_cell.length_b   1.000
_cell.length_c   1.000
_cell.angle_alpha   90.00
_cell.angle_beta   90.00
_cell.angle_gamma   90.00
#
_symmetry.space_group_name_H-M   'P 1'
#
loop_
_entity.id
_entity.type
_entity.pdbx_description
1 polymer ?
#
loop_
_entity_poly.entity_id
_entity_poly.type
_entity_poly.pdbx_seq_one_letter_code
_entity_poly.pdbx_strand_id
1 'polypeptide(L)'
;MVGTATHEYVQSKLSKALGAEWIEVEDYLKEFPIPYKYSLTKSGYETLIELSDPPMKFACDGIVKIRGTYYLLEIKSSEYESWRSLSTSKEHHLDQIRTYSTVLNIPHVLTLYVDRLYGNVKSYEHTVSEDEMSQVRQGIAYVQQMAEACIAPEKLPNGDYMCSNCEYKLKCREW
;
A
#
# COMPACT_ATOMS: atom_id res chain seq x y z
N MET A 1 -14.34 5.43 9.35
CA MET A 1 -14.07 6.69 10.08
C MET A 1 -12.97 6.59 11.15
N VAL A 2 -12.92 5.59 12.01
CA VAL A 2 -11.86 5.49 13.05
C VAL A 2 -10.46 5.25 12.45
N GLY A 3 -10.36 4.49 11.38
CA GLY A 3 -9.07 4.20 10.70
C GLY A 3 -8.41 5.45 10.16
N THR A 4 -9.13 6.28 9.43
CA THR A 4 -8.62 7.54 8.82
C THR A 4 -8.11 8.51 9.89
N ALA A 5 -8.86 8.71 10.98
CA ALA A 5 -8.42 9.59 12.08
C ALA A 5 -7.13 9.08 12.75
N THR A 6 -6.96 7.76 12.87
CA THR A 6 -5.73 7.17 13.42
C THR A 6 -4.55 7.42 12.48
N HIS A 7 -4.72 7.25 11.17
CA HIS A 7 -3.68 7.53 10.17
C HIS A 7 -3.25 8.99 10.23
N GLU A 8 -4.18 9.94 10.10
CA GLU A 8 -3.89 11.38 10.16
C GLU A 8 -3.15 11.78 11.45
N TYR A 9 -3.58 11.22 12.59
CA TYR A 9 -2.92 11.50 13.87
C TYR A 9 -1.47 11.01 13.87
N VAL A 10 -1.24 9.76 13.46
CA VAL A 10 0.10 9.15 13.44
C VAL A 10 1.01 9.89 12.45
N GLN A 11 0.53 10.14 11.23
CA GLN A 11 1.25 10.88 10.20
C GLN A 11 1.63 12.29 10.68
N SER A 12 0.68 13.01 11.32
CA SER A 12 0.95 14.33 11.90
C SER A 12 2.03 14.31 12.99
N LYS A 13 2.07 13.26 13.80
CA LYS A 13 3.11 13.13 14.85
C LYS A 13 4.46 12.76 14.25
N LEU A 14 4.47 11.83 13.30
CA LEU A 14 5.70 11.39 12.65
C LEU A 14 6.33 12.51 11.81
N SER A 15 5.54 13.21 10.99
CA SER A 15 6.07 14.32 10.17
C SER A 15 6.69 15.43 11.00
N LYS A 16 6.09 15.76 12.15
CA LYS A 16 6.65 16.75 13.08
C LYS A 16 7.91 16.26 13.80
N ALA A 17 7.93 14.97 14.18
CA ALA A 17 9.06 14.41 14.91
C ALA A 17 10.28 14.17 14.00
N LEU A 18 10.04 13.75 12.75
CA LEU A 18 11.07 13.42 11.78
C LEU A 18 11.58 14.67 11.03
N GLY A 19 10.76 15.72 10.92
CA GLY A 19 11.16 16.94 10.23
C GLY A 19 11.67 16.68 8.80
N ALA A 20 12.95 16.94 8.55
CA ALA A 20 13.58 16.74 7.24
C ALA A 20 13.71 15.25 6.81
N GLU A 21 13.51 14.31 7.72
CA GLU A 21 13.48 12.87 7.41
C GLU A 21 12.09 12.39 6.94
N TRP A 22 11.06 13.22 7.08
CA TRP A 22 9.77 13.03 6.42
C TRP A 22 9.84 13.58 5.00
N ILE A 23 9.67 12.73 4.02
CA ILE A 23 9.83 13.08 2.61
C ILE A 23 8.46 13.18 1.95
N GLU A 24 8.16 14.30 1.33
CA GLU A 24 6.96 14.43 0.51
C GLU A 24 7.08 13.54 -0.74
N VAL A 25 6.01 12.85 -1.09
CA VAL A 25 6.00 11.92 -2.25
C VAL A 25 6.37 12.65 -3.53
N GLU A 26 5.90 13.89 -3.70
CA GLU A 26 6.24 14.72 -4.87
C GLU A 26 7.74 14.98 -4.97
N ASP A 27 8.39 15.29 -3.85
CA ASP A 27 9.84 15.58 -3.83
C ASP A 27 10.65 14.30 -4.05
N TYR A 28 10.21 13.17 -3.50
CA TYR A 28 10.81 11.87 -3.79
C TYR A 28 10.74 11.56 -5.29
N LEU A 29 9.58 11.72 -5.93
CA LEU A 29 9.39 11.41 -7.34
C LEU A 29 10.11 12.39 -8.29
N LYS A 30 10.44 13.60 -7.85
CA LYS A 30 11.33 14.51 -8.59
C LYS A 30 12.78 14.02 -8.59
N GLU A 31 13.23 13.47 -7.46
CA GLU A 31 14.59 12.93 -7.31
C GLU A 31 14.72 11.54 -7.94
N PHE A 32 13.68 10.70 -7.81
CA PHE A 32 13.63 9.33 -8.29
C PHE A 32 12.39 9.12 -9.18
N PRO A 33 12.43 9.54 -10.44
CA PRO A 33 11.28 9.43 -11.34
C PRO A 33 10.94 7.97 -11.63
N ILE A 34 9.63 7.67 -11.58
CA ILE A 34 9.10 6.35 -11.95
C ILE A 34 8.76 6.31 -13.45
N PRO A 35 8.80 5.12 -14.10
CA PRO A 35 8.58 4.99 -15.54
C PRO A 35 7.09 5.06 -15.94
N TYR A 36 6.24 5.62 -15.12
CA TYR A 36 4.79 5.71 -15.34
C TYR A 36 4.36 7.16 -15.48
N LYS A 37 3.32 7.41 -16.29
CA LYS A 37 2.62 8.69 -16.27
C LYS A 37 1.68 8.71 -15.07
N TYR A 38 1.80 9.72 -14.22
CA TYR A 38 1.03 9.81 -12.99
C TYR A 38 0.52 11.22 -12.73
N SER A 39 -0.50 11.30 -11.88
CA SER A 39 -0.93 12.52 -11.19
C SER A 39 -0.91 12.31 -9.69
N LEU A 40 -0.71 13.38 -8.94
CA LEU A 40 -0.68 13.39 -7.48
C LEU A 40 -1.81 14.27 -6.95
N THR A 41 -2.52 13.77 -5.96
CA THR A 41 -3.50 14.56 -5.21
C THR A 41 -3.21 14.42 -3.72
N LYS A 42 -2.88 15.51 -3.05
CA LYS A 42 -2.62 15.50 -1.61
C LYS A 42 -3.93 15.63 -0.84
N SER A 43 -4.12 14.75 0.14
CA SER A 43 -5.25 14.75 1.07
C SER A 43 -4.71 14.63 2.50
N GLY A 44 -4.57 15.76 3.20
CA GLY A 44 -3.90 15.78 4.49
C GLY A 44 -2.42 15.39 4.39
N TYR A 45 -2.06 14.30 5.04
CA TYR A 45 -0.71 13.71 4.99
C TYR A 45 -0.57 12.61 3.93
N GLU A 46 -1.67 12.03 3.48
CA GLU A 46 -1.68 11.03 2.41
C GLU A 46 -1.46 11.68 1.05
N THR A 47 -0.77 10.97 0.17
CA THR A 47 -0.66 11.33 -1.23
C THR A 47 -1.28 10.24 -2.07
N LEU A 48 -2.39 10.59 -2.74
CA LEU A 48 -3.02 9.75 -3.73
C LEU A 48 -2.22 9.80 -5.02
N ILE A 49 -1.83 8.65 -5.52
CA ILE A 49 -1.08 8.46 -6.76
C ILE A 49 -1.99 7.76 -7.74
N GLU A 50 -2.23 8.39 -8.88
CA GLU A 50 -3.02 7.83 -9.97
C GLU A 50 -2.13 7.66 -11.20
N LEU A 51 -1.93 6.41 -11.62
CA LEU A 51 -1.22 6.08 -12.85
C LEU A 51 -2.21 6.02 -14.02
N SER A 52 -1.79 6.52 -15.19
CA SER A 52 -2.60 6.48 -16.40
C SER A 52 -2.45 5.16 -17.15
N ASP A 53 -1.24 4.58 -17.12
CA ASP A 53 -0.88 3.37 -17.84
C ASP A 53 0.20 2.60 -17.04
N PRO A 54 -0.15 1.43 -16.46
CA PRO A 54 -1.50 0.86 -16.35
C PRO A 54 -2.42 1.74 -15.47
N PRO A 55 -3.73 1.72 -15.66
CA PRO A 55 -4.65 2.49 -14.82
C PRO A 55 -4.67 1.90 -13.40
N MET A 56 -4.02 2.58 -12.48
CA MET A 56 -3.87 2.17 -11.10
C MET A 56 -3.99 3.38 -10.17
N LYS A 57 -4.60 3.17 -9.00
CA LYS A 57 -4.77 4.22 -8.00
C LYS A 57 -4.46 3.67 -6.61
N PHE A 58 -3.62 4.37 -5.87
CA PHE A 58 -3.30 4.02 -4.49
C PHE A 58 -2.93 5.24 -3.66
N ALA A 59 -3.10 5.16 -2.36
CA ALA A 59 -2.72 6.19 -1.42
C ALA A 59 -1.43 5.77 -0.70
N CYS A 60 -0.45 6.66 -0.65
CA CYS A 60 0.78 6.49 0.10
C CYS A 60 0.68 7.22 1.44
N ASP A 61 0.85 6.50 2.54
CA ASP A 61 0.82 7.07 3.89
C ASP A 61 2.03 7.97 4.17
N GLY A 62 3.17 7.72 3.52
CA GLY A 62 4.35 8.57 3.62
C GLY A 62 5.62 7.89 3.13
N ILE A 63 6.66 8.69 3.02
CA ILE A 63 8.02 8.23 2.78
C ILE A 63 8.90 8.81 3.89
N VAL A 64 9.76 7.99 4.47
CA VAL A 64 10.70 8.43 5.50
C VAL A 64 12.13 8.07 5.13
N LYS A 65 13.09 8.95 5.49
CA LYS A 65 14.52 8.72 5.23
C LYS A 65 15.23 8.47 6.55
N ILE A 66 15.61 7.24 6.82
CA ILE A 66 16.28 6.84 8.05
C ILE A 66 17.74 6.48 7.74
N ARG A 67 18.69 7.22 8.31
CA ARG A 67 20.14 7.01 8.09
C ARG A 67 20.53 6.92 6.61
N GLY A 68 19.89 7.75 5.77
CA GLY A 68 20.17 7.81 4.33
C GLY A 68 19.36 6.81 3.48
N THR A 69 18.64 5.87 4.07
CA THR A 69 17.78 4.89 3.37
C THR A 69 16.34 5.36 3.36
N TYR A 70 15.70 5.29 2.19
CA TYR A 70 14.28 5.59 2.03
C TYR A 70 13.43 4.37 2.38
N TYR A 71 12.38 4.62 3.15
CA TYR A 71 11.37 3.64 3.53
C TYR A 71 10.00 4.12 3.10
N LEU A 72 9.26 3.26 2.42
CA LEU A 72 7.82 3.44 2.25
C LEU A 72 7.15 3.19 3.61
N LEU A 73 6.35 4.15 4.07
CA LEU A 73 5.59 4.03 5.31
C LEU A 73 4.18 3.53 5.00
N GLU A 74 3.75 2.51 5.73
CA GLU A 74 2.38 2.00 5.69
C GLU A 74 1.82 1.92 7.10
N ILE A 75 0.69 2.56 7.36
CA ILE A 75 0.05 2.63 8.67
C ILE A 75 -1.21 1.77 8.66
N LYS A 76 -1.36 0.89 9.63
CA LYS A 76 -2.53 0.04 9.80
C LYS A 76 -3.11 0.21 11.19
N SER A 77 -4.38 0.55 11.29
CA SER A 77 -5.09 0.53 12.56
C SER A 77 -5.71 -0.84 12.81
N SER A 78 -5.67 -1.30 14.05
CA SER A 78 -6.16 -2.62 14.43
C SER A 78 -6.91 -2.56 15.77
N GLU A 79 -7.80 -3.52 16.01
CA GLU A 79 -8.35 -3.75 17.33
C GLU A 79 -7.29 -4.30 18.27
N TYR A 80 -7.38 -3.97 19.56
CA TYR A 80 -6.35 -4.28 20.54
C TYR A 80 -5.98 -5.77 20.59
N GLU A 81 -6.96 -6.68 20.62
CA GLU A 81 -6.68 -8.13 20.69
C GLU A 81 -5.97 -8.62 19.42
N SER A 82 -6.40 -8.14 18.25
CA SER A 82 -5.74 -8.44 16.99
C SER A 82 -4.33 -7.84 16.92
N TRP A 83 -4.15 -6.62 17.40
CA TRP A 83 -2.84 -5.96 17.51
C TRP A 83 -1.92 -6.70 18.48
N ARG A 84 -2.44 -7.09 19.65
CA ARG A 84 -1.67 -7.79 20.69
C ARG A 84 -1.07 -9.10 20.17
N SER A 85 -1.82 -9.87 19.39
CA SER A 85 -1.40 -11.14 18.80
C SER A 85 -0.46 -11.03 17.62
N LEU A 86 -0.27 -9.81 17.04
CA LEU A 86 0.61 -9.61 15.90
C LEU A 86 2.07 -9.84 16.29
N SER A 87 2.72 -10.74 15.56
CA SER A 87 4.17 -11.03 15.63
C SER A 87 4.92 -10.62 14.36
N THR A 88 4.19 -10.36 13.26
CA THR A 88 4.72 -9.94 11.96
C THR A 88 3.64 -9.20 11.19
N SER A 89 3.98 -8.60 10.04
CA SER A 89 3.00 -8.04 9.11
C SER A 89 2.04 -9.12 8.60
N LYS A 90 0.76 -8.75 8.42
CA LYS A 90 -0.24 -9.66 7.86
C LYS A 90 -0.01 -9.85 6.36
N GLU A 91 -0.16 -11.07 5.84
CA GLU A 91 0.14 -11.40 4.44
C GLU A 91 -0.64 -10.52 3.43
N HIS A 92 -1.93 -10.31 3.65
CA HIS A 92 -2.72 -9.45 2.77
C HIS A 92 -2.33 -7.96 2.78
N HIS A 93 -1.60 -7.52 3.82
CA HIS A 93 -0.97 -6.20 3.81
C HIS A 93 0.36 -6.22 3.02
N LEU A 94 1.07 -7.36 3.02
CA LEU A 94 2.30 -7.51 2.26
C LEU A 94 2.08 -7.39 0.75
N ASP A 95 0.95 -7.88 0.22
CA ASP A 95 0.61 -7.73 -1.20
C ASP A 95 0.43 -6.26 -1.60
N GLN A 96 -0.24 -5.48 -0.76
CA GLN A 96 -0.34 -4.03 -0.93
C GLN A 96 1.03 -3.36 -0.89
N ILE A 97 1.84 -3.71 0.11
CA ILE A 97 3.19 -3.18 0.32
C ILE A 97 4.10 -3.50 -0.88
N ARG A 98 4.11 -4.75 -1.36
CA ARG A 98 4.88 -5.15 -2.54
C ARG A 98 4.50 -4.33 -3.77
N THR A 99 3.20 -4.09 -3.96
CA THR A 99 2.69 -3.29 -5.08
C THR A 99 3.17 -1.85 -5.01
N TYR A 100 2.99 -1.17 -3.87
CA TYR A 100 3.40 0.23 -3.70
C TYR A 100 4.93 0.38 -3.79
N SER A 101 5.66 -0.50 -3.13
CA SER A 101 7.12 -0.60 -3.17
C SER A 101 7.63 -0.73 -4.61
N THR A 102 7.00 -1.62 -5.40
CA THR A 102 7.36 -1.83 -6.81
C THR A 102 7.10 -0.60 -7.67
N VAL A 103 5.94 0.02 -7.52
CA VAL A 103 5.58 1.20 -8.32
C VAL A 103 6.47 2.39 -7.98
N LEU A 104 6.74 2.64 -6.71
CA LEU A 104 7.57 3.76 -6.25
C LEU A 104 9.07 3.45 -6.30
N ASN A 105 9.44 2.21 -6.59
CA ASN A 105 10.82 1.72 -6.56
C ASN A 105 11.53 1.98 -5.22
N ILE A 106 10.80 1.75 -4.10
CA ILE A 106 11.33 1.84 -2.73
C ILE A 106 11.32 0.42 -2.14
N PRO A 107 12.45 -0.28 -2.08
CA PRO A 107 12.48 -1.67 -1.61
C PRO A 107 12.22 -1.83 -0.13
N HIS A 108 12.56 -0.84 0.68
CA HIS A 108 12.39 -0.90 2.13
C HIS A 108 11.03 -0.34 2.54
N VAL A 109 10.32 -1.09 3.35
CA VAL A 109 9.00 -0.72 3.85
C VAL A 109 8.96 -0.80 5.36
N LEU A 110 8.38 0.20 5.99
CA LEU A 110 8.11 0.25 7.41
C LEU A 110 6.60 0.22 7.64
N THR A 111 6.09 -0.88 8.16
CA THR A 111 4.66 -1.00 8.51
C THR A 111 4.46 -0.69 9.99
N LEU A 112 3.57 0.23 10.29
CA LEU A 112 3.17 0.59 11.65
C LEU A 112 1.77 0.07 11.94
N TYR A 113 1.64 -0.81 12.91
CA TYR A 113 0.34 -1.26 13.42
C TYR A 113 -0.01 -0.52 14.69
N VAL A 114 -1.07 0.25 14.64
CA VAL A 114 -1.55 1.07 15.77
C VAL A 114 -2.81 0.44 16.34
N ASP A 115 -2.80 0.14 17.64
CA ASP A 115 -4.03 -0.28 18.29
C ASP A 115 -4.97 0.93 18.49
N ARG A 116 -6.25 0.73 18.22
CA ARG A 116 -7.27 1.80 18.26
C ARG A 116 -7.72 2.15 19.67
N LEU A 117 -7.38 1.34 20.67
CA LEU A 117 -7.86 1.52 22.02
C LEU A 117 -6.90 2.37 22.88
N TYR A 118 -5.61 2.05 22.81
CA TYR A 118 -4.58 2.70 23.64
C TYR A 118 -3.53 3.47 22.84
N GLY A 119 -3.54 3.34 21.50
CA GLY A 119 -2.57 3.99 20.62
C GLY A 119 -1.17 3.36 20.67
N ASN A 120 -1.02 2.13 21.18
CA ASN A 120 0.25 1.43 21.14
C ASN A 120 0.64 1.11 19.69
N VAL A 121 1.95 1.13 19.43
CA VAL A 121 2.49 0.91 18.07
C VAL A 121 3.41 -0.30 18.06
N LYS A 122 3.25 -1.16 17.05
CA LYS A 122 4.23 -2.16 16.64
C LYS A 122 4.73 -1.80 15.26
N SER A 123 6.03 -1.91 15.04
CA SER A 123 6.65 -1.66 13.75
C SER A 123 7.28 -2.94 13.21
N TYR A 124 7.12 -3.15 11.90
CA TYR A 124 7.75 -4.24 11.18
C TYR A 124 8.41 -3.70 9.93
N GLU A 125 9.68 -4.04 9.77
CA GLU A 125 10.42 -3.76 8.56
C GLU A 125 10.28 -4.93 7.58
N HIS A 126 10.10 -4.62 6.32
CA HIS A 126 10.09 -5.57 5.22
C HIS A 126 10.95 -5.02 4.09
N THR A 127 11.75 -5.88 3.47
CA THR A 127 12.49 -5.54 2.26
C THR A 127 11.91 -6.34 1.10
N VAL A 128 11.32 -5.65 0.14
CA VAL A 128 10.80 -6.25 -1.08
C VAL A 128 11.97 -6.52 -2.02
N SER A 129 12.20 -7.78 -2.31
CA SER A 129 13.27 -8.22 -3.19
C SER A 129 12.97 -7.87 -4.66
N GLU A 130 14.02 -7.83 -5.50
CA GLU A 130 13.84 -7.60 -6.94
C GLU A 130 12.99 -8.70 -7.60
N ASP A 131 13.07 -9.93 -7.10
CA ASP A 131 12.22 -11.03 -7.58
C ASP A 131 10.74 -10.78 -7.26
N GLU A 132 10.41 -10.34 -6.05
CA GLU A 132 9.05 -9.96 -5.68
C GLU A 132 8.55 -8.76 -6.51
N MET A 133 9.37 -7.74 -6.69
CA MET A 133 9.05 -6.59 -7.56
C MET A 133 8.80 -7.03 -9.01
N SER A 134 9.61 -7.96 -9.52
CA SER A 134 9.44 -8.51 -10.87
C SER A 134 8.12 -9.28 -11.00
N GLN A 135 7.74 -10.07 -10.01
CA GLN A 135 6.46 -10.78 -9.97
C GLN A 135 5.27 -9.79 -9.96
N VAL A 136 5.37 -8.72 -9.17
CA VAL A 136 4.34 -7.66 -9.15
C VAL A 136 4.21 -7.00 -10.51
N ARG A 137 5.33 -6.62 -11.16
CA ARG A 137 5.31 -6.02 -12.51
C ARG A 137 4.67 -6.96 -13.53
N GLN A 138 4.97 -8.25 -13.48
CA GLN A 138 4.35 -9.27 -14.34
C GLN A 138 2.85 -9.40 -14.09
N GLY A 139 2.44 -9.39 -12.81
CA GLY A 139 1.03 -9.42 -12.42
C GLY A 139 0.26 -8.21 -12.95
N ILE A 140 0.82 -7.01 -12.82
CA ILE A 140 0.23 -5.77 -13.35
C ILE A 140 0.08 -5.87 -14.87
N ALA A 141 1.12 -6.27 -15.58
CA ALA A 141 1.10 -6.41 -17.04
C ALA A 141 0.07 -7.47 -17.49
N TYR A 142 -0.02 -8.59 -16.77
CA TYR A 142 -1.02 -9.62 -17.04
C TYR A 142 -2.46 -9.09 -16.89
N VAL A 143 -2.76 -8.40 -15.79
CA VAL A 143 -4.09 -7.82 -15.55
C VAL A 143 -4.44 -6.80 -16.64
N GLN A 144 -3.49 -5.96 -17.03
CA GLN A 144 -3.68 -5.00 -18.11
C GLN A 144 -4.00 -5.69 -19.44
N GLN A 145 -3.22 -6.71 -19.81
CA GLN A 145 -3.44 -7.49 -21.02
C GLN A 145 -4.83 -8.17 -21.04
N MET A 146 -5.27 -8.74 -19.93
CA MET A 146 -6.59 -9.33 -19.80
C MET A 146 -7.70 -8.29 -19.92
N ALA A 147 -7.53 -7.13 -19.32
CA ALA A 147 -8.48 -6.02 -19.43
C ALA A 147 -8.62 -5.50 -20.84
N GLU A 148 -7.51 -5.30 -21.55
CA GLU A 148 -7.50 -4.87 -22.98
C GLU A 148 -8.13 -5.89 -23.90
N ALA A 149 -7.93 -7.19 -23.63
CA ALA A 149 -8.55 -8.28 -24.36
C ALA A 149 -10.02 -8.54 -23.98
N CYS A 150 -10.55 -7.82 -22.99
CA CYS A 150 -11.87 -8.06 -22.41
C CYS A 150 -12.05 -9.51 -21.92
N ILE A 151 -10.98 -10.12 -21.39
CA ILE A 151 -11.00 -11.47 -20.85
C ILE A 151 -11.18 -11.39 -19.33
N ALA A 152 -12.24 -12.01 -18.81
CA ALA A 152 -12.46 -12.09 -17.36
C ALA A 152 -11.42 -13.01 -16.70
N PRO A 153 -10.97 -12.70 -15.47
CA PRO A 153 -10.07 -13.57 -14.72
C PRO A 153 -10.77 -14.90 -14.37
N GLU A 154 -9.97 -15.92 -14.10
CA GLU A 154 -10.50 -17.19 -13.59
C GLU A 154 -11.26 -16.97 -12.28
N LYS A 155 -12.37 -17.72 -12.14
CA LYS A 155 -13.18 -17.67 -10.92
C LYS A 155 -12.41 -18.29 -9.75
N LEU A 156 -12.47 -17.64 -8.62
CA LEU A 156 -11.99 -18.25 -7.38
C LEU A 156 -12.84 -19.47 -6.99
N PRO A 157 -12.26 -20.42 -6.26
CA PRO A 157 -13.00 -21.59 -5.78
C PRO A 157 -14.30 -21.21 -5.05
N ASN A 158 -15.32 -22.05 -5.17
CA ASN A 158 -16.58 -21.82 -4.46
C ASN A 158 -16.34 -21.76 -2.94
N GLY A 159 -16.84 -20.70 -2.33
CA GLY A 159 -16.67 -20.48 -0.88
C GLY A 159 -15.40 -19.72 -0.49
N ASP A 160 -14.60 -19.26 -1.47
CA ASP A 160 -13.46 -18.37 -1.17
C ASP A 160 -13.94 -17.14 -0.43
N TYR A 161 -13.19 -16.77 0.63
CA TYR A 161 -13.57 -15.64 1.50
C TYR A 161 -13.58 -14.29 0.75
N MET A 162 -12.74 -14.12 -0.27
CA MET A 162 -12.72 -12.94 -1.12
C MET A 162 -14.04 -12.72 -1.85
N CYS A 163 -14.78 -13.80 -2.15
CA CYS A 163 -16.10 -13.73 -2.78
C CYS A 163 -17.20 -13.23 -1.82
N SER A 164 -16.97 -13.24 -0.52
CA SER A 164 -18.01 -12.89 0.47
C SER A 164 -18.49 -11.45 0.33
N ASN A 165 -17.55 -10.51 0.11
CA ASN A 165 -17.80 -9.08 -0.01
C ASN A 165 -17.48 -8.53 -1.42
N CYS A 166 -17.37 -9.41 -2.42
CA CYS A 166 -17.03 -9.00 -3.78
C CYS A 166 -18.23 -8.32 -4.47
N GLU A 167 -18.04 -7.11 -4.94
CA GLU A 167 -19.05 -6.34 -5.67
C GLU A 167 -19.47 -7.02 -6.99
N TYR A 168 -18.59 -7.79 -7.60
CA TYR A 168 -18.83 -8.52 -8.82
C TYR A 168 -19.42 -9.93 -8.62
N LYS A 169 -19.70 -10.33 -7.39
CA LYS A 169 -20.14 -11.71 -7.03
C LYS A 169 -21.32 -12.21 -7.87
N LEU A 170 -22.32 -11.38 -8.09
CA LEU A 170 -23.51 -11.76 -8.88
C LEU A 170 -23.13 -11.95 -10.35
N LYS A 171 -22.47 -10.95 -10.95
CA LYS A 171 -22.03 -11.04 -12.36
C LYS A 171 -21.07 -12.19 -12.59
N CYS A 172 -20.12 -12.42 -11.68
CA CYS A 172 -19.16 -13.50 -11.77
C CYS A 172 -19.80 -14.91 -11.76
N ARG A 173 -20.98 -15.06 -11.16
CA ARG A 173 -21.73 -16.35 -11.15
C ARG A 173 -22.48 -16.62 -12.45
N GLU A 174 -22.81 -15.59 -13.20
CA GLU A 174 -23.55 -15.67 -14.46
C GLU A 174 -22.66 -16.07 -15.66
N TRP A 175 -21.36 -16.07 -15.51
CA TRP A 175 -20.37 -16.43 -16.53
C TRP A 175 -19.91 -17.91 -16.36
#